data_f15f972afc30a6468ed71b1c12bc5ff5
#
_entry.id   f15f972afc30a6468ed71b1c12bc5ff5
#
_cell.length_a   1.000
_cell.length_b   1.000
_cell.length_c   1.000
_cell.angle_alpha   90.00
_cell.angle_beta   90.00
_cell.angle_gamma   90.00
#
_symmetry.space_group_name_H-M   'P 1'
#
loop_
_entity.id
_entity.type
_entity.pdbx_description
1 polymer ?
#
loop_
_entity_poly.entity_id
_entity_poly.type
_entity_poly.pdbx_seq_one_letter_code
_entity_poly.pdbx_strand_id
1 'polypeptide(L)'
;MIKTWTYNGVEYLDEWQVRQEVFNKDHVSFGDAPEEGKVEFWAQYGVTYVERELTPEEQKVQDLAIAKRERAIKVAAIKVEVDGMEFDGDEQAQSRMARAITAAETAGLESTVWVLADNTVATVTKAQLQQALSKAMLAMAELWTAPYSEAKA
;
A
#
# COMPACT_ATOMS: atom_id res chain seq x y z
N MET A 1 16.59 -13.24 -6.27
CA MET A 1 17.20 -12.84 -7.57
C MET A 1 16.22 -12.02 -8.38
N ILE A 2 16.69 -10.97 -9.01
CA ILE A 2 15.94 -10.16 -9.98
C ILE A 2 16.48 -10.38 -11.37
N LYS A 3 15.64 -10.13 -12.36
CA LYS A 3 15.99 -10.16 -13.78
C LYS A 3 16.32 -8.75 -14.23
N THR A 4 17.44 -8.58 -14.93
CA THR A 4 17.87 -7.28 -15.46
C THR A 4 18.26 -7.40 -16.92
N TRP A 5 18.10 -6.31 -17.64
CA TRP A 5 18.44 -6.19 -19.05
C TRP A 5 19.28 -4.93 -19.24
N THR A 6 20.45 -5.07 -19.84
CA THR A 6 21.31 -3.91 -20.15
C THR A 6 21.32 -3.69 -21.65
N TYR A 7 20.99 -2.47 -22.08
CA TYR A 7 20.99 -2.05 -23.48
C TYR A 7 21.62 -0.67 -23.61
N ASN A 8 22.62 -0.54 -24.48
CA ASN A 8 23.39 0.70 -24.64
C ASN A 8 23.94 1.28 -23.32
N GLY A 9 24.37 0.40 -22.40
CA GLY A 9 24.94 0.80 -21.11
C GLY A 9 23.92 1.21 -20.03
N VAL A 10 22.63 1.09 -20.30
CA VAL A 10 21.56 1.35 -19.32
C VAL A 10 20.95 0.05 -18.86
N GLU A 11 20.84 -0.14 -17.54
CA GLU A 11 20.16 -1.27 -16.92
C GLU A 11 18.67 -0.98 -16.77
N TYR A 12 17.85 -1.95 -17.13
CA TYR A 12 16.39 -1.94 -16.99
C TYR A 12 15.95 -3.08 -16.08
N LEU A 13 15.05 -2.81 -15.14
CA LEU A 13 14.46 -3.81 -14.25
C LEU A 13 13.12 -4.34 -14.79
N ASP A 14 12.61 -3.74 -15.84
CA ASP A 14 11.37 -4.12 -16.52
C ASP A 14 11.65 -4.49 -17.98
N GLU A 15 11.32 -5.72 -18.36
CA GLU A 15 11.49 -6.23 -19.73
C GLU A 15 10.73 -5.42 -20.76
N TRP A 16 9.57 -4.86 -20.40
CA TRP A 16 8.81 -3.99 -21.28
C TRP A 16 9.54 -2.70 -21.62
N GLN A 17 10.22 -2.10 -20.65
CA GLN A 17 11.01 -0.88 -20.88
C GLN A 17 12.16 -1.12 -21.86
N VAL A 18 12.89 -2.22 -21.70
CA VAL A 18 13.98 -2.52 -22.65
C VAL A 18 13.47 -2.81 -24.06
N ARG A 19 12.30 -3.46 -24.17
CA ARG A 19 11.63 -3.67 -25.48
C ARG A 19 11.31 -2.34 -26.17
N GLN A 20 10.74 -1.40 -25.42
CA GLN A 20 10.42 -0.08 -25.94
C GLN A 20 11.67 0.66 -26.41
N GLU A 21 12.78 0.58 -25.66
CA GLU A 21 14.04 1.22 -26.03
C GLU A 21 14.67 0.61 -27.29
N VAL A 22 14.66 -0.72 -27.43
CA VAL A 22 15.13 -1.39 -28.66
C VAL A 22 14.25 -1.00 -29.85
N PHE A 23 12.95 -0.96 -29.70
CA PHE A 23 12.02 -0.50 -30.74
C PHE A 23 12.28 0.95 -31.13
N ASN A 24 12.40 1.84 -30.16
CA ASN A 24 12.57 3.28 -30.39
C ASN A 24 13.92 3.63 -31.08
N LYS A 25 14.99 2.92 -30.70
CA LYS A 25 16.35 3.20 -31.20
C LYS A 25 16.67 2.46 -32.48
N ASP A 26 16.33 1.18 -32.56
CA ASP A 26 16.73 0.30 -33.66
C ASP A 26 15.57 -0.05 -34.58
N HIS A 27 14.36 0.41 -34.29
CA HIS A 27 13.12 0.14 -35.05
C HIS A 27 12.81 -1.36 -35.20
N VAL A 28 13.28 -2.18 -34.23
CA VAL A 28 13.05 -3.62 -34.23
C VAL A 28 11.79 -3.94 -33.46
N SER A 29 10.83 -4.60 -34.14
CA SER A 29 9.67 -5.19 -33.50
C SER A 29 9.86 -6.70 -33.38
N PHE A 30 9.69 -7.23 -32.18
CA PHE A 30 9.88 -8.65 -31.90
C PHE A 30 8.81 -9.19 -30.93
N GLY A 31 8.59 -10.49 -30.97
CA GLY A 31 7.65 -11.17 -30.09
C GLY A 31 8.10 -11.27 -28.63
N ASP A 32 7.38 -12.03 -27.83
CA ASP A 32 7.75 -12.27 -26.44
C ASP A 32 9.01 -13.12 -26.33
N ALA A 33 9.86 -12.80 -25.36
CA ALA A 33 11.03 -13.60 -25.07
C ALA A 33 10.59 -14.96 -24.53
N PRO A 34 11.19 -16.08 -25.01
CA PRO A 34 10.91 -17.40 -24.49
C PRO A 34 11.40 -17.52 -23.04
N GLU A 35 10.78 -18.39 -22.25
CA GLU A 35 11.27 -18.69 -20.90
C GLU A 35 12.62 -19.41 -20.94
N GLU A 36 12.77 -20.38 -21.87
CA GLU A 36 14.06 -21.03 -22.14
C GLU A 36 14.80 -20.25 -23.24
N GLY A 37 16.12 -20.09 -23.08
CA GLY A 37 16.95 -19.37 -24.05
C GLY A 37 16.78 -17.85 -24.02
N LYS A 38 16.37 -17.29 -22.90
CA LYS A 38 16.15 -15.85 -22.75
C LYS A 38 17.43 -15.02 -22.95
N VAL A 39 18.57 -15.55 -22.51
CA VAL A 39 19.90 -14.91 -22.71
C VAL A 39 20.19 -14.76 -24.21
N GLU A 40 20.04 -15.84 -24.95
CA GLU A 40 20.31 -15.89 -26.40
C GLU A 40 19.29 -15.04 -27.17
N PHE A 41 18.02 -15.06 -26.76
CA PHE A 41 16.98 -14.22 -27.36
C PHE A 41 17.37 -12.75 -27.25
N TRP A 42 17.73 -12.27 -26.08
CA TRP A 42 18.07 -10.87 -25.88
C TRP A 42 19.41 -10.48 -26.50
N ALA A 43 20.38 -11.40 -26.50
CA ALA A 43 21.70 -11.16 -27.09
C ALA A 43 21.62 -10.81 -28.57
N GLN A 44 20.69 -11.38 -29.35
CA GLN A 44 20.55 -11.08 -30.77
C GLN A 44 20.09 -9.63 -31.05
N TYR A 45 19.53 -8.95 -30.05
CA TYR A 45 19.14 -7.54 -30.12
C TYR A 45 20.15 -6.59 -29.44
N GLY A 46 21.31 -7.09 -29.04
CA GLY A 46 22.33 -6.32 -28.34
C GLY A 46 21.99 -6.02 -26.88
N VAL A 47 21.08 -6.80 -26.30
CA VAL A 47 20.68 -6.69 -24.91
C VAL A 47 21.36 -7.79 -24.10
N THR A 48 22.02 -7.43 -23.01
CA THR A 48 22.57 -8.37 -22.05
C THR A 48 21.52 -8.67 -20.99
N TYR A 49 21.12 -9.94 -20.84
CA TYR A 49 20.22 -10.41 -19.81
C TYR A 49 20.99 -11.07 -18.68
N VAL A 50 20.71 -10.67 -17.44
CA VAL A 50 21.36 -11.21 -16.24
C VAL A 50 20.32 -11.40 -15.14
N GLU A 51 20.46 -12.51 -14.40
CA GLU A 51 19.80 -12.68 -13.11
C GLU A 51 20.80 -12.40 -12.00
N ARG A 52 20.49 -11.47 -11.12
CA ARG A 52 21.34 -11.09 -9.99
C ARG A 52 20.55 -10.94 -8.70
N GLU A 53 21.23 -10.96 -7.58
CA GLU A 53 20.65 -10.56 -6.31
C GLU A 53 20.37 -9.04 -6.30
N LEU A 54 19.43 -8.65 -5.46
CA LEU A 54 19.17 -7.24 -5.17
C LEU A 54 20.40 -6.62 -4.48
N THR A 55 20.71 -5.39 -4.80
CA THR A 55 21.63 -4.63 -3.99
C THR A 55 21.00 -4.31 -2.62
N PRO A 56 21.79 -3.99 -1.57
CA PRO A 56 21.24 -3.60 -0.27
C PRO A 56 20.26 -2.42 -0.35
N GLU A 57 20.51 -1.48 -1.26
CA GLU A 57 19.66 -0.31 -1.49
C GLU A 57 18.33 -0.72 -2.16
N GLU A 58 18.38 -1.57 -3.17
CA GLU A 58 17.18 -2.12 -3.83
C GLU A 58 16.35 -2.96 -2.86
N GLN A 59 17.02 -3.75 -2.00
CA GLN A 59 16.35 -4.54 -0.97
C GLN A 59 15.60 -3.63 0.02
N LYS A 60 16.22 -2.55 0.50
CA LYS A 60 15.56 -1.57 1.37
C LYS A 60 14.33 -0.93 0.73
N VAL A 61 14.42 -0.60 -0.56
CA VAL A 61 13.29 -0.04 -1.31
C VAL A 61 12.16 -1.05 -1.41
N GLN A 62 12.47 -2.30 -1.71
CA GLN A 62 11.49 -3.38 -1.78
C GLN A 62 10.84 -3.66 -0.42
N ASP A 63 11.64 -3.76 0.64
CA ASP A 63 11.16 -3.99 2.00
C ASP A 63 10.21 -2.87 2.46
N LEU A 64 10.57 -1.63 2.16
CA LEU A 64 9.72 -0.48 2.46
C LEU A 64 8.41 -0.51 1.65
N ALA A 65 8.45 -0.92 0.39
CA ALA A 65 7.25 -1.07 -0.43
C ALA A 65 6.31 -2.16 0.12
N ILE A 66 6.87 -3.29 0.56
CA ILE A 66 6.13 -4.38 1.21
C ILE A 66 5.52 -3.88 2.51
N ALA A 67 6.31 -3.24 3.38
CA ALA A 67 5.85 -2.71 4.65
C ALA A 67 4.70 -1.68 4.49
N LYS A 68 4.77 -0.82 3.47
CA LYS A 68 3.69 0.13 3.15
C LYS A 68 2.41 -0.58 2.69
N ARG A 69 2.52 -1.65 1.91
CA ARG A 69 1.37 -2.45 1.47
C ARG A 69 0.71 -3.15 2.65
N GLU A 70 1.51 -3.80 3.49
CA GLU A 70 1.01 -4.45 4.70
C GLU A 70 0.34 -3.46 5.65
N ARG A 71 0.92 -2.28 5.81
CA ARG A 71 0.32 -1.19 6.57
C ARG A 71 -1.06 -0.81 6.05
N ALA A 72 -1.21 -0.63 4.73
CA ALA A 72 -2.50 -0.28 4.13
C ALA A 72 -3.57 -1.34 4.44
N ILE A 73 -3.22 -2.62 4.40
CA ILE A 73 -4.12 -3.74 4.75
C ILE A 73 -4.51 -3.65 6.25
N LYS A 74 -3.54 -3.43 7.12
CA LYS A 74 -3.78 -3.32 8.57
C LYS A 74 -4.64 -2.10 8.92
N VAL A 75 -4.42 -0.96 8.28
CA VAL A 75 -5.22 0.26 8.46
C VAL A 75 -6.66 0.03 8.03
N ALA A 76 -6.88 -0.62 6.89
CA ALA A 76 -8.22 -0.96 6.41
C ALA A 76 -8.97 -1.94 7.33
N ALA A 77 -8.24 -2.70 8.16
CA ALA A 77 -8.79 -3.68 9.09
C ALA A 77 -8.91 -3.18 10.53
N ILE A 78 -8.62 -1.89 10.81
CA ILE A 78 -8.73 -1.33 12.16
C ILE A 78 -10.17 -1.45 12.64
N LYS A 79 -10.34 -2.03 13.82
CA LYS A 79 -11.58 -2.07 14.59
C LYS A 79 -11.30 -1.66 16.02
N VAL A 80 -12.23 -0.97 16.63
CA VAL A 80 -12.11 -0.50 18.02
C VAL A 80 -13.39 -0.80 18.80
N GLU A 81 -13.23 -1.09 20.09
CA GLU A 81 -14.35 -1.37 20.98
C GLU A 81 -14.58 -0.21 21.94
N VAL A 82 -15.83 0.17 22.09
CA VAL A 82 -16.32 1.12 23.10
C VAL A 82 -17.62 0.61 23.69
N ASP A 83 -17.65 0.42 24.99
CA ASP A 83 -18.83 -0.04 25.74
C ASP A 83 -19.47 -1.32 25.16
N GLY A 84 -18.63 -2.31 24.77
CA GLY A 84 -19.07 -3.58 24.19
C GLY A 84 -19.55 -3.51 22.74
N MET A 85 -19.46 -2.37 22.09
CA MET A 85 -19.75 -2.17 20.67
C MET A 85 -18.47 -2.07 19.86
N GLU A 86 -18.38 -2.81 18.75
CA GLU A 86 -17.24 -2.77 17.84
C GLU A 86 -17.51 -1.81 16.68
N PHE A 87 -16.57 -0.88 16.47
CA PHE A 87 -16.62 0.13 15.42
C PHE A 87 -15.53 -0.13 14.38
N ASP A 88 -15.85 0.05 13.10
CA ASP A 88 -14.82 0.17 12.08
C ASP A 88 -13.96 1.41 12.36
N GLY A 89 -12.66 1.26 12.19
CA GLY A 89 -11.69 2.30 12.52
C GLY A 89 -10.75 2.68 11.37
N ASP A 90 -11.05 2.28 10.13
CA ASP A 90 -10.32 2.69 8.95
C ASP A 90 -10.44 4.21 8.68
N GLU A 91 -9.68 4.73 7.74
CA GLU A 91 -9.67 6.17 7.41
C GLU A 91 -11.07 6.70 7.05
N GLN A 92 -11.87 5.89 6.35
CA GLN A 92 -13.21 6.28 5.95
C GLN A 92 -14.17 6.32 7.15
N ALA A 93 -14.07 5.33 8.04
CA ALA A 93 -14.82 5.30 9.29
C ALA A 93 -14.46 6.47 10.20
N GLN A 94 -13.16 6.80 10.34
CA GLN A 94 -12.70 7.96 11.10
C GLN A 94 -13.25 9.27 10.54
N SER A 95 -13.25 9.46 9.22
CA SER A 95 -13.86 10.61 8.57
C SER A 95 -15.35 10.71 8.80
N ARG A 96 -16.08 9.59 8.80
CA ARG A 96 -17.53 9.55 9.10
C ARG A 96 -17.79 9.91 10.55
N MET A 97 -17.02 9.36 11.49
CA MET A 97 -17.13 9.66 12.93
C MET A 97 -16.91 11.15 13.18
N ALA A 98 -15.85 11.74 12.64
CA ALA A 98 -15.54 13.14 12.82
C ALA A 98 -16.68 14.05 12.31
N ARG A 99 -17.25 13.74 11.15
CA ARG A 99 -18.39 14.47 10.59
C ARG A 99 -19.65 14.31 11.43
N ALA A 100 -19.93 13.10 11.92
CA ALA A 100 -21.09 12.82 12.76
C ALA A 100 -21.00 13.54 14.11
N ILE A 101 -19.81 13.58 14.71
CA ILE A 101 -19.54 14.31 15.96
C ILE A 101 -19.80 15.80 15.75
N THR A 102 -19.24 16.41 14.70
CA THR A 102 -19.43 17.83 14.37
C THR A 102 -20.90 18.16 14.10
N ALA A 103 -21.61 17.30 13.36
CA ALA A 103 -23.04 17.48 13.10
C ALA A 103 -23.88 17.40 14.37
N ALA A 104 -23.59 16.46 15.26
CA ALA A 104 -24.26 16.32 16.56
C ALA A 104 -24.03 17.55 17.45
N GLU A 105 -22.79 18.06 17.50
CA GLU A 105 -22.45 19.27 18.24
C GLU A 105 -23.23 20.49 17.72
N THR A 106 -23.25 20.68 16.41
CA THR A 106 -23.97 21.79 15.78
C THR A 106 -25.46 21.73 16.00
N ALA A 107 -26.05 20.54 15.98
CA ALA A 107 -27.49 20.30 16.16
C ALA A 107 -27.91 20.18 17.64
N GLY A 108 -26.97 20.18 18.59
CA GLY A 108 -27.24 19.95 20.02
C GLY A 108 -27.77 18.55 20.32
N LEU A 109 -27.34 17.55 19.54
CA LEU A 109 -27.73 16.14 19.70
C LEU A 109 -26.71 15.38 20.56
N GLU A 110 -27.20 14.58 21.49
CA GLU A 110 -26.35 13.73 22.35
C GLU A 110 -26.10 12.34 21.78
N SER A 111 -26.92 11.91 20.82
CA SER A 111 -26.82 10.60 20.21
C SER A 111 -27.21 10.62 18.72
N THR A 112 -26.75 9.61 18.01
CA THR A 112 -27.08 9.37 16.60
C THR A 112 -27.18 7.88 16.30
N VAL A 113 -27.73 7.54 15.16
CA VAL A 113 -27.77 6.16 14.66
C VAL A 113 -26.46 5.86 13.94
N TRP A 114 -25.89 4.69 14.21
CA TRP A 114 -24.63 4.24 13.65
C TRP A 114 -24.68 2.79 13.22
N VAL A 115 -23.95 2.45 12.14
CA VAL A 115 -23.76 1.07 11.72
C VAL A 115 -22.43 0.58 12.31
N LEU A 116 -22.49 -0.45 13.15
CA LEU A 116 -21.35 -1.07 13.80
C LEU A 116 -20.57 -1.99 12.83
N ALA A 117 -19.40 -2.45 13.25
CA ALA A 117 -18.51 -3.28 12.45
C ALA A 117 -19.12 -4.65 12.04
N ASP A 118 -20.12 -5.13 12.78
CA ASP A 118 -20.90 -6.34 12.46
C ASP A 118 -22.12 -6.07 11.55
N ASN A 119 -22.22 -4.86 11.01
CA ASN A 119 -23.35 -4.36 10.21
C ASN A 119 -24.69 -4.25 10.97
N THR A 120 -24.68 -4.27 12.30
CA THR A 120 -25.86 -3.96 13.09
C THR A 120 -26.03 -2.44 13.27
N VAL A 121 -27.26 -2.00 13.39
CA VAL A 121 -27.62 -0.60 13.63
C VAL A 121 -27.79 -0.39 15.13
N ALA A 122 -27.09 0.60 15.68
CA ALA A 122 -27.17 0.96 17.09
C ALA A 122 -27.35 2.48 17.25
N THR A 123 -27.98 2.87 18.36
CA THR A 123 -27.91 4.26 18.82
C THR A 123 -26.65 4.46 19.65
N VAL A 124 -25.80 5.36 19.22
CA VAL A 124 -24.53 5.66 19.88
C VAL A 124 -24.52 7.11 20.36
N THR A 125 -23.87 7.35 21.48
CA THR A 125 -23.70 8.71 21.98
C THR A 125 -22.55 9.42 21.27
N LYS A 126 -22.60 10.75 21.28
CA LYS A 126 -21.48 11.57 20.80
C LYS A 126 -20.16 11.20 21.50
N ALA A 127 -20.21 10.98 22.82
CA ALA A 127 -19.05 10.57 23.60
C ALA A 127 -18.47 9.21 23.17
N GLN A 128 -19.32 8.24 22.83
CA GLN A 128 -18.89 6.94 22.33
C GLN A 128 -18.21 7.06 20.96
N LEU A 129 -18.75 7.89 20.05
CA LEU A 129 -18.09 8.19 18.77
C LEU A 129 -16.74 8.89 18.93
N GLN A 130 -16.63 9.84 19.87
CA GLN A 130 -15.37 10.51 20.18
C GLN A 130 -14.33 9.53 20.72
N GLN A 131 -14.72 8.60 21.58
CA GLN A 131 -13.82 7.55 22.08
C GLN A 131 -13.41 6.59 20.96
N ALA A 132 -14.33 6.15 20.11
CA ALA A 132 -14.05 5.28 18.99
C ALA A 132 -13.08 5.95 18.00
N LEU A 133 -13.32 7.21 17.65
CA LEU A 133 -12.44 7.99 16.78
C LEU A 133 -11.04 8.12 17.39
N SER A 134 -10.93 8.46 18.67
CA SER A 134 -9.64 8.58 19.35
C SER A 134 -8.85 7.27 19.35
N LYS A 135 -9.50 6.16 19.67
CA LYS A 135 -8.86 4.83 19.63
C LYS A 135 -8.41 4.44 18.22
N ALA A 136 -9.25 4.70 17.21
CA ALA A 136 -8.93 4.40 15.82
C ALA A 136 -7.74 5.26 15.31
N MET A 137 -7.71 6.53 15.66
CA MET A 137 -6.60 7.43 15.32
C MET A 137 -5.27 7.00 15.95
N LEU A 138 -5.29 6.56 17.21
CA LEU A 138 -4.10 6.03 17.88
C LEU A 138 -3.61 4.74 17.24
N ALA A 139 -4.49 3.79 16.96
CA ALA A 139 -4.15 2.55 16.26
C ALA A 139 -3.57 2.81 14.88
N MET A 140 -4.15 3.76 14.14
CA MET A 140 -3.63 4.17 12.84
C MET A 140 -2.25 4.82 12.95
N ALA A 141 -2.02 5.69 13.92
CA ALA A 141 -0.73 6.35 14.12
C ALA A 141 0.40 5.34 14.39
N GLU A 142 0.15 4.31 15.17
CA GLU A 142 1.11 3.22 15.41
C GLU A 142 1.45 2.48 14.11
N LEU A 143 0.45 2.13 13.30
CA LEU A 143 0.65 1.46 12.01
C LEU A 143 1.39 2.35 11.00
N TRP A 144 1.11 3.65 10.99
CA TRP A 144 1.77 4.60 10.08
C TRP A 144 3.25 4.80 10.39
N THR A 145 3.63 4.75 11.66
CA THR A 145 5.02 4.95 12.09
C THR A 145 5.86 3.69 12.06
N ALA A 146 5.24 2.50 12.16
CA ALA A 146 5.95 1.22 12.23
C ALA A 146 7.00 1.00 11.13
N PRO A 147 6.74 1.28 9.81
CA PRO A 147 7.74 1.05 8.77
C PRO A 147 8.99 1.94 8.88
N TYR A 148 8.92 3.00 9.68
CA TYR A 148 10.00 3.97 9.82
C TYR A 148 10.73 3.88 11.17
N SER A 149 10.20 3.11 12.12
CA SER A 149 10.80 2.95 13.45
C SER A 149 12.04 2.05 13.41
N GLU A 150 12.09 1.07 12.52
CA GLU A 150 13.22 0.15 12.32
C GLU A 150 14.38 0.78 11.54
N ALA A 151 14.16 1.87 10.83
CA ALA A 151 15.18 2.55 10.04
C ALA A 151 16.15 3.41 10.87
N LYS A 152 15.98 3.46 12.21
CA LYS A 152 16.81 4.23 13.13
C LYS A 152 17.77 3.37 13.97
N ALA A 153 17.80 2.08 13.74
CA ALA A 153 18.73 1.19 14.43
C ALA A 153 19.99 0.91 13.59
#